data_a174741e06da3a2b2a95453a758351c0
#
_entry.id   a174741e06da3a2b2a95453a758351c0
#
_cell.length_a   1.000
_cell.length_b   1.000
_cell.length_c   1.000
_cell.angle_alpha   90.00
_cell.angle_beta   90.00
_cell.angle_gamma   90.00
#
_symmetry.space_group_name_H-M   'P 1'
#
loop_
_entity.id
_entity.type
_entity.pdbx_description
1 polymer ?
#
loop_
_entity_poly.entity_id
_entity_poly.type
_entity_poly.pdbx_seq_one_letter_code
_entity_poly.pdbx_strand_id
1 'polypeptide(L)'
;MNLHSLIIGDGDKHLIVLHGFLGAGNNWKSYALGWSQLGFKVHLIDQRNHGRSFWSDEFDYKILSDDIFKYMRDLKISSSIILGHSMGGKTAMNLALNHQKMITKLIIVDISPKKYIQNNQNILEGLGSMDFDLIKS
;
A
#
# COMPACT_ATOMS: atom_id res chain seq x y z
N MET A 1 -7.58 15.69 1.51
CA MET A 1 -8.05 14.30 1.59
C MET A 1 -6.96 13.48 2.28
N ASN A 2 -7.33 12.55 3.16
CA ASN A 2 -6.37 11.78 3.95
C ASN A 2 -6.56 10.28 3.66
N LEU A 3 -5.44 9.55 3.61
CA LEU A 3 -5.47 8.10 3.51
C LEU A 3 -5.97 7.49 4.83
N HIS A 4 -6.80 6.46 4.72
CA HIS A 4 -7.14 5.60 5.85
C HIS A 4 -5.96 4.67 6.16
N SER A 5 -5.70 4.45 7.44
CA SER A 5 -4.71 3.50 7.90
C SER A 5 -5.15 2.79 9.17
N LEU A 6 -4.82 1.51 9.29
CA LEU A 6 -4.88 0.77 10.52
C LEU A 6 -3.47 0.72 11.11
N ILE A 7 -3.29 1.27 12.31
CA ILE A 7 -1.99 1.27 13.01
C ILE A 7 -1.99 0.17 14.06
N ILE A 8 -0.95 -0.67 14.04
CA ILE A 8 -0.79 -1.80 14.96
C ILE A 8 0.59 -1.70 15.61
N GLY A 9 0.62 -1.76 16.93
CA GLY A 9 1.83 -1.58 17.75
C GLY A 9 2.12 -0.12 18.07
N ASP A 10 3.02 0.08 19.01
CA ASP A 10 3.41 1.38 19.58
C ASP A 10 4.94 1.60 19.60
N GLY A 11 5.68 0.72 18.92
CA GLY A 11 7.13 0.81 18.82
C GLY A 11 7.63 2.08 18.15
N ASP A 12 8.91 2.39 18.35
CA ASP A 12 9.53 3.61 17.80
C ASP A 12 9.90 3.50 16.32
N LYS A 13 9.95 2.27 15.80
CA LYS A 13 10.31 2.00 14.39
C LYS A 13 9.06 1.89 13.53
N HIS A 14 8.89 2.82 12.61
CA HIS A 14 7.76 2.81 11.68
C HIS A 14 7.98 1.82 10.54
N LEU A 15 6.96 1.00 10.28
CA LEU A 15 6.84 0.14 9.11
C LEU A 15 5.55 0.49 8.37
N ILE A 16 5.66 1.00 7.16
CA ILE A 16 4.52 1.33 6.31
C ILE A 16 4.32 0.20 5.30
N VAL A 17 3.12 -0.34 5.22
CA VAL A 17 2.74 -1.46 4.35
C VAL A 17 1.74 -0.97 3.31
N LEU A 18 2.09 -1.17 2.04
CA LEU A 18 1.31 -0.79 0.86
C LEU A 18 0.84 -2.06 0.13
N HIS A 19 -0.48 -2.25 0.09
CA HIS A 19 -1.12 -3.41 -0.52
C HIS A 19 -1.08 -3.38 -2.07
N GLY A 20 -1.39 -4.52 -2.69
CA GLY A 20 -1.56 -4.66 -4.13
C GLY A 20 -2.89 -4.14 -4.65
N PHE A 21 -3.03 -4.12 -5.99
CA PHE A 21 -4.29 -3.73 -6.67
C PHE A 21 -5.45 -4.61 -6.19
N LEU A 22 -6.62 -4.01 -6.01
CA LEU A 22 -7.83 -4.60 -5.42
C LEU A 22 -7.66 -5.10 -3.96
N GLY A 23 -6.55 -4.79 -3.32
CA GLY A 23 -6.31 -5.09 -1.91
C GLY A 23 -6.72 -3.96 -0.97
N ALA A 24 -6.45 -4.15 0.31
CA ALA A 24 -6.58 -3.17 1.37
C ALA A 24 -5.50 -3.41 2.43
N GLY A 25 -5.22 -2.43 3.27
CA GLY A 25 -4.25 -2.57 4.36
C GLY A 25 -4.57 -3.75 5.27
N ASN A 26 -5.85 -4.01 5.51
CA ASN A 26 -6.31 -5.11 6.38
C ASN A 26 -5.86 -6.52 5.90
N ASN A 27 -5.52 -6.70 4.62
CA ASN A 27 -4.96 -7.96 4.12
C ASN A 27 -3.65 -8.36 4.82
N TRP A 28 -2.95 -7.39 5.40
CA TRP A 28 -1.67 -7.56 6.06
C TRP A 28 -1.76 -7.64 7.59
N LYS A 29 -2.98 -7.63 8.15
CA LYS A 29 -3.19 -7.52 9.60
C LYS A 29 -2.51 -8.62 10.41
N SER A 30 -2.58 -9.87 9.95
CA SER A 30 -1.96 -11.01 10.65
C SER A 30 -0.45 -10.87 10.74
N TYR A 31 0.21 -10.42 9.66
CA TYR A 31 1.65 -10.15 9.65
C TYR A 31 2.00 -8.96 10.55
N ALA A 32 1.19 -7.90 10.49
CA ALA A 32 1.41 -6.69 11.29
C ALA A 32 1.36 -6.96 12.79
N LEU A 33 0.50 -7.87 13.25
CA LEU A 33 0.46 -8.31 14.65
C LEU A 33 1.79 -8.95 15.07
N GLY A 34 2.38 -9.80 14.23
CA GLY A 34 3.70 -10.38 14.49
C GLY A 34 4.81 -9.33 14.51
N TRP A 35 4.82 -8.41 13.53
CA TRP A 35 5.84 -7.35 13.46
C TRP A 35 5.73 -6.35 14.62
N SER A 36 4.53 -6.07 15.12
CA SER A 36 4.34 -5.19 16.26
C SER A 36 4.99 -5.76 17.54
N GLN A 37 4.98 -7.08 17.68
CA GLN A 37 5.67 -7.75 18.82
C GLN A 37 7.20 -7.64 18.73
N LEU A 38 7.73 -7.32 17.54
CA LEU A 38 9.16 -7.06 17.32
C LEU A 38 9.54 -5.57 17.51
N GLY A 39 8.64 -4.76 18.06
CA GLY A 39 8.88 -3.35 18.36
C GLY A 39 8.62 -2.41 17.20
N PHE A 40 7.84 -2.82 16.19
CA PHE A 40 7.42 -1.94 15.12
C PHE A 40 6.05 -1.30 15.40
N LYS A 41 5.90 -0.04 14.96
CA LYS A 41 4.61 0.59 14.74
C LYS A 41 4.26 0.42 13.27
N VAL A 42 3.31 -0.47 13.00
CA VAL A 42 2.96 -0.89 11.63
C VAL A 42 1.76 -0.10 11.14
N HIS A 43 1.92 0.58 10.02
CA HIS A 43 0.89 1.36 9.34
C HIS A 43 0.39 0.57 8.13
N LEU A 44 -0.78 -0.01 8.22
CA LEU A 44 -1.46 -0.68 7.12
C LEU A 44 -2.30 0.34 6.37
N ILE A 45 -1.81 0.83 5.24
CA ILE A 45 -2.44 1.93 4.51
C ILE A 45 -3.39 1.37 3.45
N ASP A 46 -4.62 1.90 3.44
CA ASP A 46 -5.46 1.81 2.25
C ASP A 46 -5.02 2.90 1.28
N GLN A 47 -4.46 2.53 0.13
CA GLN A 47 -4.07 3.50 -0.89
C GLN A 47 -5.32 4.14 -1.51
N ARG A 48 -5.20 5.32 -2.17
CA ARG A 48 -6.35 5.96 -2.84
C ARG A 48 -7.11 4.98 -3.71
N ASN A 49 -8.40 5.16 -3.86
CA ASN A 49 -9.33 4.30 -4.59
C ASN A 49 -9.44 2.87 -4.05
N HIS A 50 -8.93 2.60 -2.82
CA HIS A 50 -9.00 1.29 -2.18
C HIS A 50 -9.46 1.41 -0.73
N GLY A 51 -10.08 0.35 -0.24
CA GLY A 51 -10.50 0.22 1.15
C GLY A 51 -11.38 1.38 1.62
N ARG A 52 -10.97 2.03 2.69
CA ARG A 52 -11.67 3.18 3.30
C ARG A 52 -11.06 4.53 2.93
N SER A 53 -10.05 4.54 2.08
CA SER A 53 -9.46 5.79 1.57
C SER A 53 -10.36 6.47 0.56
N PHE A 54 -10.09 7.73 0.28
CA PHE A 54 -10.85 8.54 -0.66
C PHE A 54 -10.71 8.04 -2.11
N TRP A 55 -11.70 8.39 -2.93
CA TRP A 55 -11.73 8.12 -4.36
C TRP A 55 -11.38 9.36 -5.16
N SER A 56 -10.66 9.17 -6.28
CA SER A 56 -10.23 10.22 -7.18
C SER A 56 -10.04 9.65 -8.57
N ASP A 57 -10.33 10.45 -9.60
CA ASP A 57 -10.07 10.11 -11.01
C ASP A 57 -8.57 10.10 -11.32
N GLU A 58 -7.77 10.85 -10.56
CA GLU A 58 -6.33 10.86 -10.69
C GLU A 58 -5.72 9.62 -10.04
N PHE A 59 -5.07 8.81 -10.86
CA PHE A 59 -4.50 7.54 -10.41
C PHE A 59 -3.25 7.17 -11.21
N ASP A 60 -2.09 7.45 -10.68
CA ASP A 60 -0.80 7.00 -11.18
C ASP A 60 0.18 6.77 -10.02
N TYR A 61 1.35 6.17 -10.31
CA TYR A 61 2.32 5.83 -9.26
C TYR A 61 2.98 7.05 -8.62
N LYS A 62 3.09 8.15 -9.34
CA LYS A 62 3.60 9.41 -8.78
C LYS A 62 2.62 9.94 -7.74
N ILE A 63 1.35 10.02 -8.11
CA ILE A 63 0.28 10.50 -7.24
C ILE A 63 0.12 9.57 -6.01
N LEU A 64 0.18 8.24 -6.21
CA LEU A 64 0.16 7.28 -5.10
C LEU A 64 1.33 7.50 -4.14
N SER A 65 2.54 7.76 -4.66
CA SER A 65 3.71 8.02 -3.82
C SER A 65 3.62 9.37 -3.10
N ASP A 66 3.07 10.40 -3.75
CA ASP A 66 2.85 11.72 -3.15
C ASP A 66 1.85 11.64 -1.97
N ASP A 67 0.81 10.77 -2.07
CA ASP A 67 -0.09 10.49 -0.96
C ASP A 67 0.63 9.88 0.25
N ILE A 68 1.52 8.92 0.01
CA ILE A 68 2.31 8.30 1.09
C ILE A 68 3.27 9.31 1.71
N PHE A 69 3.94 10.13 0.89
CA PHE A 69 4.78 11.21 1.36
C PHE A 69 4.00 12.18 2.25
N LYS A 70 2.82 12.60 1.79
CA LYS A 70 1.92 13.47 2.58
C LYS A 70 1.52 12.81 3.89
N TYR A 71 1.12 11.53 3.86
CA TYR A 71 0.77 10.76 5.05
C TYR A 71 1.89 10.75 6.09
N MET A 72 3.13 10.44 5.67
CA MET A 72 4.30 10.43 6.56
C MET A 72 4.54 11.80 7.17
N ARG A 73 4.46 12.85 6.36
CA ARG A 73 4.66 14.23 6.80
C ARG A 73 3.59 14.69 7.81
N ASP A 74 2.33 14.39 7.55
CA ASP A 74 1.21 14.78 8.41
C ASP A 74 1.31 14.09 9.79
N LEU A 75 1.83 12.87 9.85
CA LEU A 75 2.10 12.13 11.09
C LEU A 75 3.50 12.40 11.68
N LYS A 76 4.27 13.31 11.08
CA LYS A 76 5.64 13.66 11.50
C LYS A 76 6.59 12.44 11.53
N ILE A 77 6.38 11.48 10.64
CA ILE A 77 7.25 10.32 10.45
C ILE A 77 8.46 10.79 9.62
N SER A 78 9.60 10.96 10.27
CA SER A 78 10.82 11.43 9.61
C SER A 78 11.46 10.37 8.72
N SER A 79 11.34 9.10 9.10
CA SER A 79 11.81 7.96 8.31
C SER A 79 11.06 6.68 8.67
N SER A 80 10.99 5.75 7.71
CA SER A 80 10.25 4.49 7.86
C SER A 80 10.86 3.38 7.00
N ILE A 81 10.59 2.13 7.39
CA ILE A 81 10.70 1.00 6.47
C ILE A 81 9.42 1.01 5.61
N ILE A 82 9.56 0.84 4.30
CA ILE A 82 8.43 0.73 3.39
C ILE A 82 8.39 -0.69 2.81
N LEU A 83 7.28 -1.37 3.01
CA LEU A 83 6.97 -2.65 2.38
C LEU A 83 5.86 -2.44 1.37
N GLY A 84 6.12 -2.77 0.11
CA GLY A 84 5.13 -2.66 -0.96
C GLY A 84 4.95 -3.97 -1.73
N HIS A 85 3.69 -4.40 -1.87
CA HIS A 85 3.31 -5.57 -2.64
C HIS A 85 2.67 -5.16 -3.96
N SER A 86 3.14 -5.73 -5.07
CA SER A 86 2.58 -5.51 -6.42
C SER A 86 2.44 -4.00 -6.75
N MET A 87 1.23 -3.46 -6.90
CA MET A 87 0.97 -2.03 -7.07
C MET A 87 1.64 -1.19 -5.96
N GLY A 88 1.49 -1.60 -4.69
CA GLY A 88 2.16 -0.94 -3.56
C GLY A 88 3.69 -0.99 -3.66
N GLY A 89 4.25 -2.02 -4.30
CA GLY A 89 5.67 -2.11 -4.63
C GLY A 89 6.11 -1.03 -5.61
N LYS A 90 5.34 -0.76 -6.65
CA LYS A 90 5.59 0.35 -7.59
C LYS A 90 5.48 1.71 -6.92
N THR A 91 4.46 1.89 -6.07
CA THR A 91 4.31 3.09 -5.23
C THR A 91 5.53 3.31 -4.35
N ALA A 92 5.99 2.24 -3.67
CA ALA A 92 7.15 2.28 -2.79
C ALA A 92 8.46 2.59 -3.54
N MET A 93 8.65 2.04 -4.74
CA MET A 93 9.80 2.36 -5.60
C MET A 93 9.79 3.83 -6.02
N ASN A 94 8.62 4.36 -6.42
CA ASN A 94 8.49 5.78 -6.80
C ASN A 94 8.76 6.69 -5.60
N LEU A 95 8.24 6.35 -4.41
CA LEU A 95 8.53 7.08 -3.17
C LEU A 95 10.04 7.08 -2.86
N ALA A 96 10.73 5.95 -3.04
CA ALA A 96 12.16 5.84 -2.79
C ALA A 96 12.99 6.71 -3.76
N LEU A 97 12.59 6.81 -5.02
CA LEU A 97 13.26 7.65 -6.01
C LEU A 97 13.15 9.14 -5.67
N ASN A 98 12.01 9.58 -5.15
CA ASN A 98 11.73 10.99 -4.92
C ASN A 98 12.04 11.46 -3.48
N HIS A 99 11.99 10.55 -2.49
CA HIS A 99 12.09 10.85 -1.06
C HIS A 99 13.01 9.88 -0.31
N GLN A 100 14.17 9.57 -0.89
CA GLN A 100 15.12 8.58 -0.37
C GLN A 100 15.46 8.77 1.12
N LYS A 101 15.60 10.02 1.58
CA LYS A 101 15.96 10.34 2.98
C LYS A 101 14.92 9.88 4.00
N MET A 102 13.68 9.66 3.59
CA MET A 102 12.59 9.20 4.45
C MET A 102 12.45 7.67 4.50
N ILE A 103 13.30 6.95 3.79
CA ILE A 103 13.21 5.50 3.69
C ILE A 103 14.47 4.86 4.26
N THR A 104 14.31 4.13 5.37
CA THR A 104 15.42 3.40 6.00
C THR A 104 15.67 2.05 5.33
N LYS A 105 14.61 1.38 4.90
CA LYS A 105 14.64 0.15 4.11
C LYS A 105 13.47 0.09 3.15
N LEU A 106 13.67 -0.51 1.99
CA LEU A 106 12.65 -0.78 0.99
C LEU A 106 12.52 -2.29 0.81
N ILE A 107 11.31 -2.81 1.02
CA ILE A 107 10.97 -4.23 0.85
C ILE A 107 9.93 -4.32 -0.26
N ILE A 108 10.27 -5.01 -1.34
CA ILE A 108 9.40 -5.17 -2.50
C ILE A 108 8.99 -6.64 -2.60
N VAL A 109 7.68 -6.86 -2.64
CA VAL A 109 7.08 -8.18 -2.72
C VAL A 109 6.35 -8.33 -4.05
N ASP A 110 6.70 -9.37 -4.79
CA ASP A 110 6.01 -9.84 -6.00
C ASP A 110 5.81 -8.78 -7.10
N ILE A 111 6.84 -7.96 -7.35
CA ILE A 111 6.87 -7.00 -8.46
C ILE A 111 8.32 -6.60 -8.78
N SER A 112 8.60 -6.32 -10.06
CA SER A 112 9.88 -5.78 -10.48
C SER A 112 9.76 -4.33 -10.97
N PRO A 113 10.87 -3.57 -11.07
CA PRO A 113 10.86 -2.19 -11.54
C PRO A 113 10.52 -2.03 -13.04
N LYS A 114 10.32 -3.13 -13.77
CA LYS A 114 9.94 -3.11 -15.18
C LYS A 114 8.57 -2.46 -15.39
N LYS A 115 8.38 -1.78 -16.52
CA LYS A 115 7.07 -1.35 -16.98
C LYS A 115 6.30 -2.58 -17.44
N TYR A 116 5.27 -2.97 -16.68
CA TYR A 116 4.33 -3.99 -17.14
C TYR A 116 3.29 -3.32 -18.02
N ILE A 117 2.99 -3.93 -19.16
CA ILE A 117 1.76 -3.61 -19.89
C ILE A 117 0.63 -4.27 -19.08
N GLN A 118 0.06 -3.50 -18.17
CA GLN A 118 -1.07 -4.00 -17.37
C GLN A 118 -2.32 -3.97 -18.23
N ASN A 119 -2.72 -5.12 -18.70
CA ASN A 119 -4.06 -5.31 -19.24
C ASN A 119 -5.03 -5.58 -18.08
N ASN A 120 -5.19 -4.57 -17.20
CA ASN A 120 -6.14 -4.63 -16.08
C ASN A 120 -7.59 -4.78 -16.56
N GLN A 121 -7.87 -4.42 -17.82
CA GLN A 121 -9.17 -4.65 -18.45
C GLN A 121 -9.57 -6.12 -18.41
N ASN A 122 -8.66 -7.05 -18.71
CA ASN A 122 -8.96 -8.48 -18.68
C ASN A 122 -9.28 -9.00 -17.27
N ILE A 123 -8.69 -8.42 -16.23
CA ILE A 123 -8.98 -8.77 -14.83
C ILE A 123 -10.35 -8.21 -14.43
N LEU A 124 -10.64 -6.96 -14.79
CA LEU A 124 -11.91 -6.31 -14.48
C LEU A 124 -13.07 -6.95 -15.26
N GLU A 125 -12.86 -7.30 -16.53
CA GLU A 125 -13.83 -8.03 -17.36
C GLU A 125 -14.06 -9.45 -16.82
N GLY A 126 -12.99 -10.16 -16.40
CA GLY A 126 -13.09 -11.47 -15.75
C GLY A 126 -13.89 -11.42 -14.46
N LEU A 127 -13.65 -10.42 -13.61
CA LEU A 127 -14.39 -10.21 -12.36
C LEU A 127 -15.85 -9.77 -12.62
N GLY A 128 -16.10 -8.93 -13.63
CA GLY A 128 -17.43 -8.48 -14.02
C GLY A 128 -18.28 -9.58 -14.66
N SER A 129 -17.67 -10.62 -15.22
CA SER A 129 -18.35 -11.79 -15.78
C SER A 129 -18.65 -12.90 -14.76
N MET A 130 -18.14 -12.78 -13.53
CA MET A 130 -18.41 -13.74 -12.46
C MET A 130 -19.84 -13.58 -11.94
N ASP A 131 -20.62 -14.63 -12.08
CA ASP A 131 -21.95 -14.73 -11.47
C ASP A 131 -21.78 -15.17 -10.02
N PHE A 132 -21.82 -14.21 -9.09
CA PHE A 132 -21.64 -14.44 -7.66
C PHE A 132 -22.81 -15.23 -7.04
N ASP A 133 -23.96 -15.29 -7.70
CA ASP A 133 -25.12 -16.08 -7.26
C ASP A 133 -24.90 -17.60 -7.41
N LEU A 134 -23.93 -18.00 -8.24
CA LEU A 134 -23.54 -19.39 -8.43
C LEU A 134 -22.49 -19.88 -7.41
N ILE A 135 -21.86 -18.97 -6.66
CA ILE A 135 -20.88 -19.32 -5.62
C ILE A 135 -21.64 -19.58 -4.32
N LYS A 136 -22.21 -20.79 -4.21
CA LYS A 136 -22.72 -21.28 -2.93
C LYS A 136 -21.57 -21.76 -2.08
N SER A 137 -21.43 -21.17 -0.90
CA SER A 137 -20.55 -21.64 0.18
C SER A 137 -20.83 -23.07 0.59
#